data_2a72093a7438fe0b3c5bf4491c709940
#
_entry.id   2a72093a7438fe0b3c5bf4491c709940
#
_cell.length_a   1.000
_cell.length_b   1.000
_cell.length_c   1.000
_cell.angle_alpha   90.00
_cell.angle_beta   90.00
_cell.angle_gamma   90.00
#
_symmetry.space_group_name_H-M   'P 1'
#
loop_
_entity.id
_entity.type
_entity.pdbx_description
1 polymer ?
#
loop_
_entity_poly.entity_id
_entity_poly.type
_entity_poly.pdbx_seq_one_letter_code
_entity_poly.pdbx_strand_id
1 'polypeptide(L)'
;MNSKSLLRSTVLLAVAAGIAASPVQAGAVTHQSPSEGAQFVKLDHPQPVREDTRTEAVEFFWYDCGHSQALEQPLEAWAEKHRSDVALRRVPAIWPGSPEEGVQRAHARLYYTLERLDLVDRLQVSAFRSIHSDHADLTTETAATDWAVRHGVDAQRFHAAYRSAEVRQSVDDAAAQFVRYGINELPTVVVQGEYRTSPTKAGGVEAMPEVLDYLVQQEQVKSHRTTTGR
;
A
#
# COMPACT_ATOMS: atom_id res chain seq x y z
N MET A 1 0.65 98.13 -34.92
CA MET A 1 1.86 98.13 -34.12
C MET A 1 2.06 96.68 -33.65
N ASN A 2 3.19 96.14 -33.99
CA ASN A 2 3.55 94.69 -34.01
C ASN A 2 3.59 94.02 -32.65
N SER A 3 3.03 92.82 -32.57
CA SER A 3 3.41 91.88 -31.54
C SER A 3 3.71 90.50 -32.14
N LYS A 4 4.94 90.09 -32.07
CA LYS A 4 5.47 88.84 -32.58
C LYS A 4 5.13 87.74 -31.59
N SER A 5 4.42 86.75 -32.03
CA SER A 5 4.15 85.51 -31.27
C SER A 5 5.32 84.52 -31.45
N LEU A 6 5.92 84.11 -30.38
CA LEU A 6 6.98 83.04 -30.31
C LEU A 6 6.31 81.71 -30.04
N LEU A 7 6.32 80.82 -31.04
CA LEU A 7 5.98 79.39 -30.86
C LEU A 7 7.14 78.70 -30.12
N ARG A 8 6.82 78.16 -28.97
CA ARG A 8 7.69 77.16 -28.26
C ARG A 8 7.24 75.78 -28.64
N SER A 9 8.07 75.02 -29.37
CA SER A 9 7.89 73.62 -29.67
C SER A 9 8.32 72.79 -28.48
N THR A 10 7.41 72.09 -27.85
CA THR A 10 7.70 71.12 -26.80
C THR A 10 7.89 69.74 -27.42
N VAL A 11 9.08 69.20 -27.39
CA VAL A 11 9.40 67.83 -27.81
C VAL A 11 9.04 66.88 -26.66
N LEU A 12 8.01 66.04 -26.85
CA LEU A 12 7.72 64.91 -25.93
C LEU A 12 8.62 63.73 -26.28
N LEU A 13 9.52 63.36 -25.37
CA LEU A 13 10.30 62.13 -25.44
C LEU A 13 9.41 61.03 -24.85
N ALA A 14 8.90 60.09 -25.66
CA ALA A 14 8.21 58.89 -25.20
C ALA A 14 9.27 57.83 -24.87
N VAL A 15 9.46 57.52 -23.57
CA VAL A 15 10.25 56.38 -23.09
C VAL A 15 9.33 55.13 -23.10
N ALA A 16 9.53 54.29 -24.08
CA ALA A 16 8.90 52.94 -24.11
C ALA A 16 9.68 52.00 -23.18
N ALA A 17 9.15 51.75 -21.97
CA ALA A 17 9.65 50.71 -21.08
C ALA A 17 9.18 49.34 -21.60
N GLY A 18 10.07 48.63 -22.28
CA GLY A 18 9.83 47.24 -22.70
C GLY A 18 9.87 46.33 -21.48
N ILE A 19 8.72 45.79 -21.08
CA ILE A 19 8.63 44.72 -20.09
C ILE A 19 9.02 43.42 -20.80
N ALA A 20 10.27 43.00 -20.60
CA ALA A 20 10.70 41.68 -21.03
C ALA A 20 10.04 40.61 -20.10
N ALA A 21 8.99 39.97 -20.59
CA ALA A 21 8.41 38.81 -19.94
C ALA A 21 9.38 37.63 -20.11
N SER A 22 10.11 37.29 -19.07
CA SER A 22 10.90 36.06 -19.02
C SER A 22 9.94 34.88 -19.04
N PRO A 23 10.12 33.88 -19.93
CA PRO A 23 9.32 32.66 -19.88
C PRO A 23 9.64 31.93 -18.57
N VAL A 24 8.65 31.74 -17.70
CA VAL A 24 8.72 30.81 -16.59
C VAL A 24 8.83 29.41 -17.22
N GLN A 25 10.01 28.86 -17.24
CA GLN A 25 10.21 27.46 -17.56
C GLN A 25 9.54 26.65 -16.42
N ALA A 26 8.37 26.09 -16.72
CA ALA A 26 7.82 25.01 -15.90
C ALA A 26 8.84 23.88 -15.94
N GLY A 27 9.63 23.74 -14.86
CA GLY A 27 10.53 22.62 -14.68
C GLY A 27 9.70 21.35 -14.77
N ALA A 28 9.90 20.55 -15.80
CA ALA A 28 9.37 19.20 -15.86
C ALA A 28 9.91 18.49 -14.60
N VAL A 29 9.02 18.14 -13.69
CA VAL A 29 9.33 17.22 -12.59
C VAL A 29 9.67 15.91 -13.28
N THR A 30 10.96 15.62 -13.43
CA THR A 30 11.42 14.31 -13.89
C THR A 30 11.11 13.34 -12.77
N HIS A 31 9.98 12.64 -12.85
CA HIS A 31 9.72 11.47 -12.02
C HIS A 31 10.80 10.43 -12.33
N GLN A 32 11.74 10.32 -11.42
CA GLN A 32 12.78 9.33 -11.52
C GLN A 32 12.14 7.97 -11.20
N SER A 33 12.28 7.01 -12.13
CA SER A 33 11.73 5.67 -11.91
C SER A 33 12.28 5.06 -10.61
N PRO A 34 11.44 4.31 -9.87
CA PRO A 34 11.91 3.61 -8.68
C PRO A 34 13.14 2.76 -8.95
N SER A 35 14.10 2.75 -8.01
CA SER A 35 15.38 2.06 -8.16
C SER A 35 15.59 1.03 -7.06
N GLU A 36 16.23 -0.08 -7.42
CA GLU A 36 16.62 -1.13 -6.47
C GLU A 36 17.62 -0.58 -5.44
N GLY A 37 17.47 -1.02 -4.19
CA GLY A 37 18.27 -0.53 -3.07
C GLY A 37 17.72 0.74 -2.41
N ALA A 38 16.98 1.58 -3.16
CA ALA A 38 16.32 2.77 -2.63
C ALA A 38 14.83 2.48 -2.35
N GLN A 39 13.98 2.51 -3.37
CA GLN A 39 12.53 2.36 -3.19
C GLN A 39 12.05 0.92 -3.02
N PHE A 40 12.83 -0.05 -3.46
CA PHE A 40 12.54 -1.48 -3.27
C PHE A 40 13.84 -2.28 -3.17
N VAL A 41 13.74 -3.54 -2.73
CA VAL A 41 14.86 -4.48 -2.75
C VAL A 41 14.41 -5.81 -3.30
N LYS A 42 15.32 -6.51 -3.97
CA LYS A 42 15.13 -7.89 -4.37
C LYS A 42 15.30 -8.79 -3.15
N LEU A 43 14.48 -9.84 -3.05
CA LEU A 43 14.66 -10.86 -2.02
C LEU A 43 15.88 -11.72 -2.35
N ASP A 44 16.68 -12.05 -1.34
CA ASP A 44 17.83 -12.95 -1.51
C ASP A 44 17.40 -14.32 -2.00
N HIS A 45 16.21 -14.75 -1.58
CA HIS A 45 15.58 -16.00 -1.98
C HIS A 45 14.17 -15.73 -2.47
N PRO A 46 13.91 -15.76 -3.80
CA PRO A 46 12.57 -15.62 -4.33
C PRO A 46 11.61 -16.65 -3.73
N GLN A 47 10.40 -16.23 -3.42
CA GLN A 47 9.37 -17.05 -2.81
C GLN A 47 8.39 -17.60 -3.85
N PRO A 48 7.83 -18.79 -3.63
CA PRO A 48 6.81 -19.33 -4.52
C PRO A 48 5.60 -18.42 -4.56
N VAL A 49 5.12 -18.13 -5.77
CA VAL A 49 3.84 -17.45 -6.01
C VAL A 49 2.73 -18.49 -6.14
N ARG A 50 1.49 -18.10 -5.86
CA ARG A 50 0.34 -18.93 -6.16
C ARG A 50 0.18 -19.06 -7.69
N GLU A 51 -0.33 -20.20 -8.14
CA GLU A 51 -0.70 -20.36 -9.54
C GLU A 51 -1.85 -19.43 -9.90
N ASP A 52 -1.52 -18.29 -10.46
CA ASP A 52 -2.44 -17.29 -11.00
C ASP A 52 -1.82 -16.72 -12.28
N THR A 53 -2.64 -16.34 -13.23
CA THR A 53 -2.20 -15.65 -14.45
C THR A 53 -1.84 -14.18 -14.19
N ARG A 54 -2.17 -13.66 -12.99
CA ARG A 54 -1.91 -12.30 -12.54
C ARG A 54 -0.63 -12.22 -11.71
N THR A 55 -0.03 -11.04 -11.67
CA THR A 55 1.09 -10.76 -10.76
C THR A 55 0.62 -10.79 -9.31
N GLU A 56 1.24 -11.62 -8.47
CA GLU A 56 0.90 -11.67 -7.04
C GLU A 56 1.54 -10.49 -6.29
N ALA A 57 0.74 -9.75 -5.53
CA ALA A 57 1.19 -8.79 -4.53
C ALA A 57 0.81 -9.30 -3.14
N VAL A 58 1.79 -9.50 -2.26
CA VAL A 58 1.57 -10.01 -0.89
C VAL A 58 1.85 -8.90 0.10
N GLU A 59 0.83 -8.43 0.80
CA GLU A 59 0.98 -7.51 1.91
C GLU A 59 1.19 -8.26 3.22
N PHE A 60 2.26 -7.92 3.94
CA PHE A 60 2.44 -8.25 5.35
C PHE A 60 2.03 -7.05 6.19
N PHE A 61 1.06 -7.23 7.06
CA PHE A 61 0.46 -6.16 7.86
C PHE A 61 0.19 -6.59 9.30
N TRP A 62 -0.06 -5.64 10.18
CA TRP A 62 -0.55 -5.91 11.53
C TRP A 62 -1.62 -4.89 11.92
N TYR A 63 -2.73 -5.36 12.48
CA TYR A 63 -3.86 -4.48 12.84
C TYR A 63 -3.49 -3.38 13.84
N ASP A 64 -2.53 -3.60 14.73
CA ASP A 64 -2.05 -2.59 15.67
C ASP A 64 -0.81 -1.83 15.15
N CYS A 65 -0.69 -1.68 13.85
CA CYS A 65 0.35 -0.90 13.19
C CYS A 65 -0.27 0.27 12.42
N GLY A 66 0.03 1.51 12.85
CA GLY A 66 -0.52 2.73 12.22
C GLY A 66 -0.15 2.89 10.75
N HIS A 67 1.05 2.46 10.34
CA HIS A 67 1.42 2.48 8.92
C HIS A 67 0.67 1.43 8.10
N SER A 68 0.35 0.25 8.68
CA SER A 68 -0.51 -0.74 8.03
C SER A 68 -1.93 -0.19 7.85
N GLN A 69 -2.48 0.46 8.90
CA GLN A 69 -3.78 1.12 8.80
C GLN A 69 -3.78 2.23 7.73
N ALA A 70 -2.74 3.05 7.68
CA ALA A 70 -2.64 4.13 6.70
C ALA A 70 -2.51 3.61 5.26
N LEU A 71 -1.85 2.47 5.05
CA LEU A 71 -1.68 1.87 3.72
C LEU A 71 -2.95 1.17 3.21
N GLU A 72 -3.86 0.75 4.07
CA GLU A 72 -5.02 -0.09 3.71
C GLU A 72 -5.82 0.49 2.54
N GLN A 73 -6.29 1.74 2.65
CA GLN A 73 -7.09 2.35 1.59
C GLN A 73 -6.30 2.63 0.29
N PRO A 74 -5.09 3.21 0.32
CA PRO A 74 -4.26 3.35 -0.88
C PRO A 74 -3.98 2.02 -1.60
N LEU A 75 -3.69 0.96 -0.83
CA LEU A 75 -3.38 -0.36 -1.39
C LEU A 75 -4.62 -1.03 -2.00
N GLU A 76 -5.77 -0.92 -1.33
CA GLU A 76 -7.04 -1.43 -1.86
C GLU A 76 -7.44 -0.73 -3.15
N ALA A 77 -7.37 0.60 -3.18
CA ALA A 77 -7.65 1.39 -4.38
C ALA A 77 -6.70 1.05 -5.53
N TRP A 78 -5.43 0.81 -5.22
CA TRP A 78 -4.44 0.37 -6.19
C TRP A 78 -4.77 -1.04 -6.72
N ALA A 79 -5.08 -2.00 -5.86
CA ALA A 79 -5.42 -3.37 -6.24
C ALA A 79 -6.70 -3.42 -7.11
N GLU A 80 -7.73 -2.64 -6.76
CA GLU A 80 -8.96 -2.55 -7.56
C GLU A 80 -8.70 -1.98 -8.96
N LYS A 81 -7.85 -0.95 -9.07
CA LYS A 81 -7.43 -0.40 -10.37
C LYS A 81 -6.71 -1.45 -11.23
N HIS A 82 -5.97 -2.36 -10.61
CA HIS A 82 -5.15 -3.38 -11.28
C HIS A 82 -5.74 -4.80 -11.19
N ARG A 83 -7.02 -4.96 -10.85
CA ARG A 83 -7.64 -6.28 -10.59
C ARG A 83 -7.57 -7.29 -11.73
N SER A 84 -7.40 -6.83 -12.99
CA SER A 84 -7.17 -7.70 -14.14
C SER A 84 -5.77 -8.32 -14.15
N ASP A 85 -4.79 -7.63 -13.59
CA ASP A 85 -3.36 -7.93 -13.75
C ASP A 85 -2.68 -8.32 -12.44
N VAL A 86 -3.29 -7.95 -11.31
CA VAL A 86 -2.75 -8.15 -9.96
C VAL A 86 -3.71 -8.97 -9.10
N ALA A 87 -3.15 -9.90 -8.35
CA ALA A 87 -3.81 -10.61 -7.27
C ALA A 87 -3.24 -10.12 -5.93
N LEU A 88 -3.96 -9.26 -5.22
CA LEU A 88 -3.59 -8.83 -3.88
C LEU A 88 -3.94 -9.93 -2.87
N ARG A 89 -2.97 -10.31 -2.05
CA ARG A 89 -3.13 -11.23 -0.93
C ARG A 89 -2.55 -10.58 0.33
N ARG A 90 -3.23 -10.75 1.44
CA ARG A 90 -2.77 -10.24 2.74
C ARG A 90 -2.32 -11.37 3.65
N VAL A 91 -1.26 -11.11 4.41
CA VAL A 91 -0.72 -12.03 5.42
C VAL A 91 -0.53 -11.24 6.71
N PRO A 92 -1.34 -11.52 7.75
CA PRO A 92 -1.10 -10.94 9.06
C PRO A 92 0.28 -11.31 9.58
N ALA A 93 1.05 -10.32 9.98
CA ALA A 93 2.39 -10.52 10.50
C ALA A 93 2.35 -11.17 11.88
N ILE A 94 3.17 -12.21 12.05
CA ILE A 94 3.42 -12.86 13.32
C ILE A 94 4.94 -12.97 13.46
N TRP A 95 5.48 -12.34 14.49
CA TRP A 95 6.92 -12.33 14.78
C TRP A 95 7.24 -13.39 15.83
N PRO A 96 7.69 -14.60 15.43
CA PRO A 96 7.91 -15.67 16.39
C PRO A 96 8.95 -15.27 17.43
N GLY A 97 8.63 -15.51 18.71
CA GLY A 97 9.47 -15.18 19.83
C GLY A 97 9.43 -13.71 20.27
N SER A 98 8.65 -12.85 19.62
CA SER A 98 8.44 -11.49 20.10
C SER A 98 7.51 -11.44 21.33
N PRO A 99 7.61 -10.43 22.18
CA PRO A 99 6.67 -10.23 23.29
C PRO A 99 5.21 -10.13 22.82
N GLU A 100 4.99 -9.63 21.60
CA GLU A 100 3.67 -9.42 21.00
C GLU A 100 3.14 -10.64 20.22
N GLU A 101 3.88 -11.75 20.12
CA GLU A 101 3.47 -12.90 19.30
C GLU A 101 2.06 -13.39 19.62
N GLY A 102 1.68 -13.42 20.91
CA GLY A 102 0.33 -13.82 21.32
C GLY A 102 -0.77 -12.90 20.76
N VAL A 103 -0.56 -11.60 20.81
CA VAL A 103 -1.47 -10.60 20.26
C VAL A 103 -1.52 -10.69 18.74
N GLN A 104 -0.36 -10.80 18.10
CA GLN A 104 -0.25 -10.94 16.63
C GLN A 104 -0.99 -12.19 16.13
N ARG A 105 -0.86 -13.32 16.84
CA ARG A 105 -1.61 -14.57 16.52
C ARG A 105 -3.12 -14.38 16.68
N ALA A 106 -3.57 -13.66 17.71
CA ALA A 106 -4.99 -13.38 17.90
C ALA A 106 -5.54 -12.48 16.78
N HIS A 107 -4.79 -11.43 16.41
CA HIS A 107 -5.15 -10.55 15.29
C HIS A 107 -5.13 -11.30 13.94
N ALA A 108 -4.18 -12.19 13.72
CA ALA A 108 -4.15 -13.05 12.54
C ALA A 108 -5.37 -13.99 12.50
N ARG A 109 -5.77 -14.54 13.64
CA ARG A 109 -6.97 -15.38 13.72
C ARG A 109 -8.23 -14.59 13.37
N LEU A 110 -8.36 -13.34 13.85
CA LEU A 110 -9.46 -12.47 13.46
C LEU A 110 -9.48 -12.27 11.93
N TYR A 111 -8.35 -11.90 11.35
CA TYR A 111 -8.23 -11.71 9.90
C TYR A 111 -8.66 -12.96 9.11
N TYR A 112 -8.09 -14.13 9.41
CA TYR A 112 -8.42 -15.36 8.70
C TYR A 112 -9.85 -15.84 8.96
N THR A 113 -10.45 -15.46 10.09
CA THR A 113 -11.89 -15.66 10.32
C THR A 113 -12.71 -14.81 9.37
N LEU A 114 -12.36 -13.54 9.20
CA LEU A 114 -13.02 -12.65 8.23
C LEU A 114 -12.81 -13.12 6.79
N GLU A 115 -11.61 -13.54 6.44
CA GLU A 115 -11.29 -14.09 5.12
C GLU A 115 -12.11 -15.34 4.81
N ARG A 116 -12.20 -16.29 5.74
CA ARG A 116 -13.02 -17.51 5.60
C ARG A 116 -14.50 -17.21 5.43
N LEU A 117 -14.98 -16.11 5.98
CA LEU A 117 -16.37 -15.67 5.89
C LEU A 117 -16.66 -14.75 4.70
N ASP A 118 -15.64 -14.44 3.90
CA ASP A 118 -15.71 -13.46 2.79
C ASP A 118 -16.14 -12.06 3.28
N LEU A 119 -15.51 -11.62 4.36
CA LEU A 119 -15.83 -10.37 5.05
C LEU A 119 -14.66 -9.37 5.10
N VAL A 120 -13.51 -9.71 4.51
CA VAL A 120 -12.32 -8.84 4.56
C VAL A 120 -12.64 -7.48 3.93
N ASP A 121 -13.13 -7.43 2.70
CA ASP A 121 -13.46 -6.18 1.99
C ASP A 121 -14.43 -5.29 2.79
N ARG A 122 -15.34 -5.92 3.54
CA ARG A 122 -16.34 -5.20 4.32
C ARG A 122 -15.83 -4.72 5.67
N LEU A 123 -14.94 -5.48 6.32
CA LEU A 123 -14.63 -5.29 7.74
C LEU A 123 -13.17 -4.96 8.04
N GLN A 124 -12.26 -5.06 7.08
CA GLN A 124 -10.83 -4.82 7.28
C GLN A 124 -10.54 -3.42 7.85
N VAL A 125 -11.09 -2.38 7.24
CA VAL A 125 -10.94 -1.00 7.71
C VAL A 125 -11.52 -0.82 9.11
N SER A 126 -12.67 -1.47 9.40
CA SER A 126 -13.29 -1.41 10.73
C SER A 126 -12.45 -2.14 11.79
N ALA A 127 -11.80 -3.26 11.41
CA ALA A 127 -10.90 -3.98 12.32
C ALA A 127 -9.66 -3.13 12.66
N PHE A 128 -9.02 -2.52 11.66
CA PHE A 128 -7.92 -1.59 11.89
C PHE A 128 -8.32 -0.44 12.81
N ARG A 129 -9.45 0.20 12.52
CA ARG A 129 -9.93 1.31 13.34
C ARG A 129 -10.19 0.87 14.79
N SER A 130 -10.90 -0.23 15.00
CA SER A 130 -11.23 -0.71 16.34
C SER A 130 -9.98 -1.06 17.13
N ILE A 131 -9.00 -1.75 16.54
CA ILE A 131 -7.79 -2.21 17.24
C ILE A 131 -6.82 -1.04 17.43
N HIS A 132 -6.42 -0.38 16.35
CA HIS A 132 -5.35 0.61 16.41
C HIS A 132 -5.83 1.98 16.91
N SER A 133 -6.97 2.49 16.39
CA SER A 133 -7.43 3.84 16.72
C SER A 133 -8.28 3.89 18.01
N ASP A 134 -9.18 2.91 18.18
CA ASP A 134 -10.09 2.86 19.34
C ASP A 134 -9.52 2.02 20.49
N HIS A 135 -8.35 1.38 20.33
CA HIS A 135 -7.64 0.54 21.30
C HIS A 135 -8.50 -0.60 21.87
N ALA A 136 -9.38 -1.17 21.04
CA ALA A 136 -10.22 -2.30 21.43
C ALA A 136 -9.38 -3.58 21.51
N ASP A 137 -9.46 -4.27 22.64
CA ASP A 137 -8.86 -5.59 22.79
C ASP A 137 -9.74 -6.65 22.09
N LEU A 138 -9.31 -7.10 20.90
CA LEU A 138 -9.95 -8.15 20.13
C LEU A 138 -9.12 -9.47 20.16
N THR A 139 -8.29 -9.65 21.18
CA THR A 139 -7.38 -10.81 21.28
C THR A 139 -8.09 -12.08 21.76
N THR A 140 -9.28 -11.96 22.37
CA THR A 140 -10.07 -13.12 22.79
C THR A 140 -11.18 -13.45 21.80
N GLU A 141 -11.57 -14.73 21.76
CA GLU A 141 -12.68 -15.16 20.92
C GLU A 141 -13.99 -14.44 21.25
N THR A 142 -14.28 -14.22 22.55
CA THR A 142 -15.47 -13.51 22.99
C THR A 142 -15.47 -12.07 22.50
N ALA A 143 -14.39 -11.33 22.72
CA ALA A 143 -14.29 -9.93 22.28
C ALA A 143 -14.36 -9.79 20.75
N ALA A 144 -13.69 -10.68 20.02
CA ALA A 144 -13.74 -10.72 18.56
C ALA A 144 -15.16 -11.04 18.04
N THR A 145 -15.86 -11.98 18.69
CA THR A 145 -17.24 -12.31 18.34
C THR A 145 -18.20 -11.17 18.61
N ASP A 146 -18.11 -10.54 19.80
CA ASP A 146 -18.95 -9.40 20.16
C ASP A 146 -18.72 -8.21 19.19
N TRP A 147 -17.46 -7.99 18.80
CA TRP A 147 -17.14 -7.01 17.77
C TRP A 147 -17.78 -7.36 16.42
N ALA A 148 -17.66 -8.60 15.97
CA ALA A 148 -18.23 -9.06 14.71
C ALA A 148 -19.77 -8.96 14.70
N VAL A 149 -20.44 -9.31 15.82
CA VAL A 149 -21.90 -9.17 15.98
C VAL A 149 -22.34 -7.70 15.88
N ARG A 150 -21.61 -6.77 16.51
CA ARG A 150 -21.89 -5.33 16.35
C ARG A 150 -21.73 -4.85 14.91
N HIS A 151 -20.97 -5.57 14.09
CA HIS A 151 -20.80 -5.31 12.65
C HIS A 151 -21.71 -6.18 11.76
N GLY A 152 -22.77 -6.79 12.35
CA GLY A 152 -23.79 -7.53 11.61
C GLY A 152 -23.37 -8.93 11.15
N VAL A 153 -22.41 -9.55 11.82
CA VAL A 153 -22.01 -10.94 11.57
C VAL A 153 -22.76 -11.86 12.53
N ASP A 154 -23.29 -12.97 12.02
CA ASP A 154 -23.91 -13.99 12.86
C ASP A 154 -22.89 -14.64 13.79
N ALA A 155 -23.20 -14.69 15.10
CA ALA A 155 -22.31 -15.19 16.13
C ALA A 155 -21.92 -16.65 15.92
N GLN A 156 -22.86 -17.52 15.52
CA GLN A 156 -22.59 -18.95 15.34
C GLN A 156 -21.66 -19.18 14.13
N ARG A 157 -21.91 -18.45 13.02
CA ARG A 157 -21.02 -18.47 11.85
C ARG A 157 -19.63 -18.03 12.20
N PHE A 158 -19.51 -16.92 12.97
CA PHE A 158 -18.21 -16.41 13.40
C PHE A 158 -17.46 -17.42 14.27
N HIS A 159 -18.10 -17.97 15.31
CA HIS A 159 -17.51 -18.99 16.18
C HIS A 159 -17.06 -20.24 15.41
N ALA A 160 -17.90 -20.73 14.48
CA ALA A 160 -17.54 -21.89 13.67
C ALA A 160 -16.30 -21.65 12.82
N ALA A 161 -16.18 -20.46 12.18
CA ALA A 161 -15.02 -20.09 11.41
C ALA A 161 -13.78 -19.88 12.32
N TYR A 162 -13.91 -19.12 13.40
CA TYR A 162 -12.82 -18.79 14.32
C TYR A 162 -12.13 -20.03 14.93
N ARG A 163 -12.92 -21.09 15.21
CA ARG A 163 -12.45 -22.36 15.78
C ARG A 163 -12.03 -23.39 14.73
N SER A 164 -12.21 -23.10 13.46
CA SER A 164 -11.97 -24.07 12.40
C SER A 164 -10.49 -24.49 12.31
N ALA A 165 -10.24 -25.68 11.80
CA ALA A 165 -8.88 -26.18 11.59
C ALA A 165 -8.13 -25.34 10.55
N GLU A 166 -8.87 -24.89 9.53
CA GLU A 166 -8.33 -24.08 8.43
C GLU A 166 -7.83 -22.73 8.93
N VAL A 167 -8.59 -22.03 9.78
CA VAL A 167 -8.14 -20.75 10.38
C VAL A 167 -6.90 -20.97 11.26
N ARG A 168 -6.84 -22.04 12.04
CA ARG A 168 -5.64 -22.36 12.81
C ARG A 168 -4.43 -22.59 11.90
N GLN A 169 -4.60 -23.37 10.85
CA GLN A 169 -3.54 -23.64 9.88
C GLN A 169 -3.07 -22.35 9.19
N SER A 170 -3.99 -21.48 8.78
CA SER A 170 -3.65 -20.19 8.16
C SER A 170 -2.82 -19.30 9.09
N VAL A 171 -3.12 -19.29 10.40
CA VAL A 171 -2.32 -18.56 11.41
C VAL A 171 -0.90 -19.13 11.51
N ASP A 172 -0.73 -20.45 11.53
CA ASP A 172 0.59 -21.07 11.59
C ASP A 172 1.36 -20.86 10.29
N ASP A 173 0.70 -20.93 9.15
CA ASP A 173 1.27 -20.65 7.84
C ASP A 173 1.71 -19.18 7.72
N ALA A 174 0.96 -18.23 8.30
CA ALA A 174 1.32 -16.82 8.32
C ALA A 174 2.64 -16.59 9.09
N ALA A 175 2.80 -17.20 10.25
CA ALA A 175 4.04 -17.12 11.02
C ALA A 175 5.24 -17.69 10.22
N ALA A 176 5.04 -18.83 9.56
CA ALA A 176 6.07 -19.44 8.70
C ALA A 176 6.39 -18.58 7.48
N GLN A 177 5.38 -17.96 6.85
CA GLN A 177 5.57 -17.05 5.71
C GLN A 177 6.35 -15.80 6.14
N PHE A 178 5.99 -15.17 7.26
CA PHE A 178 6.66 -13.99 7.77
C PHE A 178 8.18 -14.20 7.89
N VAL A 179 8.59 -15.33 8.48
CA VAL A 179 10.01 -15.71 8.59
C VAL A 179 10.63 -15.98 7.22
N ARG A 180 9.96 -16.78 6.40
CA ARG A 180 10.48 -17.21 5.10
C ARG A 180 10.70 -16.05 4.12
N TYR A 181 9.82 -15.02 4.16
CA TYR A 181 9.97 -13.81 3.36
C TYR A 181 10.99 -12.82 3.94
N GLY A 182 11.54 -13.08 5.13
CA GLY A 182 12.52 -12.20 5.78
C GLY A 182 11.94 -10.80 6.08
N ILE A 183 10.67 -10.74 6.48
CA ILE A 183 10.01 -9.47 6.79
C ILE A 183 10.57 -8.91 8.10
N ASN A 184 10.95 -7.64 8.09
CA ASN A 184 11.57 -6.95 9.22
C ASN A 184 10.97 -5.58 9.52
N GLU A 185 9.98 -5.15 8.73
CA GLU A 185 9.21 -3.91 8.93
C GLU A 185 7.79 -4.08 8.41
N LEU A 186 6.85 -3.28 8.92
CA LEU A 186 5.43 -3.32 8.53
C LEU A 186 4.89 -1.92 8.21
N PRO A 187 3.99 -1.82 7.24
CA PRO A 187 3.65 -2.89 6.29
C PRO A 187 4.77 -3.12 5.27
N THR A 188 4.86 -4.32 4.76
CA THR A 188 5.72 -4.67 3.64
C THR A 188 4.88 -5.29 2.53
N VAL A 189 5.06 -4.86 1.29
CA VAL A 189 4.46 -5.51 0.11
C VAL A 189 5.54 -6.21 -0.70
N VAL A 190 5.30 -7.48 -1.00
CA VAL A 190 6.18 -8.30 -1.85
C VAL A 190 5.46 -8.55 -3.18
N VAL A 191 6.11 -8.19 -4.29
CA VAL A 191 5.61 -8.41 -5.65
C VAL A 191 6.27 -9.63 -6.25
N GLN A 192 5.46 -10.55 -6.75
CA GLN A 192 5.83 -11.78 -7.46
C GLN A 192 6.85 -12.65 -6.68
N GLY A 193 6.79 -12.59 -5.36
CA GLY A 193 7.74 -13.32 -4.50
C GLY A 193 9.21 -12.90 -4.69
N GLU A 194 9.49 -11.84 -5.45
CA GLU A 194 10.83 -11.44 -5.84
C GLU A 194 11.27 -10.08 -5.27
N TYR A 195 10.39 -9.09 -5.26
CA TYR A 195 10.71 -7.73 -4.82
C TYR A 195 9.88 -7.30 -3.63
N ARG A 196 10.49 -6.64 -2.67
CA ARG A 196 9.77 -6.05 -1.53
C ARG A 196 9.97 -4.55 -1.46
N THR A 197 8.90 -3.87 -1.05
CA THR A 197 8.88 -2.45 -0.71
C THR A 197 8.08 -2.20 0.57
N SER A 198 8.27 -1.04 1.17
CA SER A 198 7.56 -0.59 2.37
C SER A 198 7.37 0.92 2.30
N PRO A 199 6.51 1.54 3.11
CA PRO A 199 6.41 2.99 3.18
C PRO A 199 7.75 3.69 3.48
N THR A 200 8.59 3.09 4.32
CA THR A 200 9.94 3.59 4.60
C THR A 200 10.79 3.67 3.34
N LYS A 201 10.74 2.65 2.50
CA LYS A 201 11.50 2.58 1.24
C LYS A 201 10.89 3.43 0.14
N ALA A 202 9.59 3.37 -0.03
CA ALA A 202 8.88 4.12 -1.07
C ALA A 202 8.96 5.64 -0.87
N GLY A 203 9.23 6.11 0.36
CA GLY A 203 9.21 7.53 0.71
C GLY A 203 7.88 8.00 1.31
N GLY A 204 7.03 7.08 1.73
CA GLY A 204 5.75 7.30 2.38
C GLY A 204 4.66 6.35 1.88
N VAL A 205 3.56 6.31 2.61
CA VAL A 205 2.39 5.49 2.26
C VAL A 205 1.83 5.88 0.88
N GLU A 206 1.77 7.17 0.60
CA GLU A 206 1.22 7.71 -0.66
C GLU A 206 2.10 7.40 -1.89
N ALA A 207 3.37 7.10 -1.68
CA ALA A 207 4.29 6.73 -2.76
C ALA A 207 4.26 5.22 -3.06
N MET A 208 3.66 4.40 -2.20
CA MET A 208 3.59 2.95 -2.39
C MET A 208 2.95 2.54 -3.73
N PRO A 209 1.79 3.09 -4.16
CA PRO A 209 1.18 2.72 -5.43
C PRO A 209 2.10 2.90 -6.63
N GLU A 210 2.89 3.97 -6.70
CA GLU A 210 3.83 4.23 -7.81
C GLU A 210 4.94 3.17 -7.86
N VAL A 211 5.50 2.81 -6.70
CA VAL A 211 6.52 1.76 -6.61
C VAL A 211 5.94 0.40 -7.00
N LEU A 212 4.72 0.10 -6.58
CA LEU A 212 4.03 -1.15 -6.93
C LEU A 212 3.71 -1.22 -8.44
N ASP A 213 3.24 -0.11 -9.05
CA ASP A 213 3.03 -0.01 -10.50
C ASP A 213 4.31 -0.35 -11.26
N TYR A 214 5.42 0.23 -10.84
CA TYR A 214 6.73 -0.04 -11.45
C TYR A 214 7.12 -1.51 -11.34
N LEU A 215 6.99 -2.13 -10.17
CA LEU A 215 7.36 -3.53 -9.94
C LEU A 215 6.47 -4.49 -10.74
N VAL A 216 5.17 -4.26 -10.80
CA VAL A 216 4.23 -5.04 -11.61
C VAL A 216 4.59 -4.95 -13.10
N GLN A 217 4.89 -3.75 -13.58
CA GLN A 217 5.30 -3.55 -14.97
C GLN A 217 6.60 -4.31 -15.30
N GLN A 218 7.58 -4.34 -14.39
CA GLN A 218 8.82 -5.10 -14.57
C GLN A 218 8.53 -6.60 -14.72
N GLU A 219 7.63 -7.15 -13.91
CA GLU A 219 7.25 -8.57 -13.99
C GLU A 219 6.52 -8.91 -15.30
N GLN A 220 5.62 -8.06 -15.74
CA GLN A 220 4.92 -8.23 -17.01
C GLN A 220 5.89 -8.25 -18.21
N VAL A 221 6.88 -7.34 -18.21
CA VAL A 221 7.92 -7.33 -19.27
C VAL A 221 8.77 -8.60 -19.26
N LYS A 222 9.11 -9.14 -18.07
CA LYS A 222 9.85 -10.41 -17.97
C LYS A 222 9.05 -11.59 -18.54
N SER A 223 7.77 -11.71 -18.17
CA SER A 223 6.91 -12.80 -18.63
C SER A 223 6.72 -12.80 -20.15
N HIS A 224 6.53 -11.63 -20.75
CA HIS A 224 6.42 -11.50 -22.21
C HIS A 224 7.70 -11.94 -22.95
N ARG A 225 8.88 -11.59 -22.41
CA ARG A 225 10.17 -12.00 -23.01
C ARG A 225 10.37 -13.51 -22.96
N THR A 226 9.94 -14.15 -21.89
CA THR A 226 10.07 -15.61 -21.73
C THR A 226 9.13 -16.36 -22.68
N THR A 227 7.97 -15.81 -22.97
CA THR A 227 6.98 -16.41 -23.88
C THR A 227 7.37 -16.25 -25.36
N THR A 228 8.02 -15.16 -25.74
CA THR A 228 8.40 -14.86 -27.13
C THR A 228 9.74 -15.51 -27.56
N GLY A 229 10.51 -16.02 -26.59
CA GLY A 229 11.82 -16.66 -26.80
C GLY A 229 11.78 -18.20 -26.92
N ARG A 230 10.58 -18.80 -26.96
CA ARG A 230 10.34 -20.21 -27.24
C ARG A 230 9.76 -20.39 -28.66
#